data_c4a46e3ca4b64387d03351eb2e818904
#
_entry.id   c4a46e3ca4b64387d03351eb2e818904
#
_cell.length_a   1.000
_cell.length_b   1.000
_cell.length_c   1.000
_cell.angle_alpha   90.00
_cell.angle_beta   90.00
_cell.angle_gamma   90.00
#
_symmetry.space_group_name_H-M   'P 1'
#
loop_
_entity.id
_entity.type
_entity.pdbx_description
1 polymer ?
#
loop_
_entity_poly.entity_id
_entity_poly.type
_entity_poly.pdbx_seq_one_letter_code
_entity_poly.pdbx_strand_id
1 'polypeptide(L)'
;MLSKILVPVDGSENSLRALDQALFIAKSTAAQITAMHVVERPPTVYVESQKLLNDLLSNYRKESAKILDRCKEMAKKSGVALETVIAEGDAAASIAGYAEQGGVDLVVVGSRGLGKFKEMMMGSTSSKVLHQAKCSVMVVK
;
A
#
# COMPACT_ATOMS: atom_id res chain seq x y z
N MET A 1 11.80 -11.33 15.71
CA MET A 1 10.94 -10.37 16.42
C MET A 1 10.26 -9.45 15.41
N LEU A 2 8.99 -9.21 15.58
CA LEU A 2 8.22 -8.35 14.70
C LEU A 2 8.42 -6.88 15.08
N SER A 3 9.20 -6.17 14.30
CA SER A 3 9.60 -4.77 14.58
C SER A 3 9.07 -3.76 13.56
N LYS A 4 8.91 -4.18 12.31
CA LYS A 4 8.48 -3.30 11.22
C LYS A 4 7.42 -3.97 10.35
N ILE A 5 6.31 -3.28 10.17
CA ILE A 5 5.18 -3.72 9.35
C ILE A 5 4.97 -2.74 8.20
N LEU A 6 4.80 -3.25 7.00
CA LEU A 6 4.46 -2.47 5.81
C LEU A 6 3.06 -2.86 5.33
N VAL A 7 2.22 -1.87 5.09
CA VAL A 7 0.86 -2.07 4.58
C VAL A 7 0.68 -1.30 3.28
N PRO A 8 0.71 -1.98 2.15
CA PRO A 8 0.32 -1.36 0.88
C PRO A 8 -1.17 -1.04 0.87
N VAL A 9 -1.52 0.17 0.48
CA VAL A 9 -2.91 0.64 0.43
C VAL A 9 -3.20 1.29 -0.92
N ASP A 10 -4.35 0.95 -1.50
CA ASP A 10 -4.84 1.52 -2.76
C ASP A 10 -6.19 2.22 -2.60
N GLY A 11 -6.67 2.36 -1.37
CA GLY A 11 -7.98 2.92 -1.06
C GLY A 11 -9.13 1.93 -1.13
N SER A 12 -8.90 0.69 -1.58
CA SER A 12 -9.92 -0.36 -1.55
C SER A 12 -10.28 -0.77 -0.13
N GLU A 13 -11.48 -1.29 0.05
CA GLU A 13 -11.92 -1.79 1.36
C GLU A 13 -11.01 -2.92 1.88
N ASN A 14 -10.55 -3.80 0.98
CA ASN A 14 -9.63 -4.86 1.35
C ASN A 14 -8.30 -4.33 1.87
N SER A 15 -7.74 -3.29 1.24
CA SER A 15 -6.49 -2.68 1.72
C SER A 15 -6.69 -1.99 3.06
N LEU A 16 -7.85 -1.39 3.29
CA LEU A 16 -8.17 -0.78 4.59
C LEU A 16 -8.41 -1.80 5.68
N ARG A 17 -9.00 -2.96 5.35
CA ARG A 17 -9.08 -4.09 6.30
C ARG A 17 -7.69 -4.64 6.64
N ALA A 18 -6.80 -4.69 5.65
CA ALA A 18 -5.40 -5.06 5.88
C ALA A 18 -4.72 -4.10 6.85
N LEU A 19 -4.94 -2.79 6.66
CA LEU A 19 -4.42 -1.77 7.58
C LEU A 19 -4.99 -1.95 9.01
N ASP A 20 -6.28 -2.20 9.13
CA ASP A 20 -6.91 -2.42 10.44
C ASP A 20 -6.28 -3.60 11.18
N GLN A 21 -6.07 -4.72 10.50
CA GLN A 21 -5.38 -5.88 11.08
C GLN A 21 -3.94 -5.56 11.46
N ALA A 22 -3.24 -4.83 10.61
CA ALA A 22 -1.86 -4.43 10.88
C ALA A 22 -1.74 -3.47 12.05
N LEU A 23 -2.69 -2.55 12.21
CA LEU A 23 -2.75 -1.65 13.37
C LEU A 23 -2.96 -2.42 14.68
N PHE A 24 -3.81 -3.43 14.67
CA PHE A 24 -4.01 -4.31 15.81
C PHE A 24 -2.71 -5.04 16.19
N ILE A 25 -2.02 -5.59 15.21
CA ILE A 25 -0.73 -6.26 15.41
C ILE A 25 0.32 -5.28 15.94
N ALA A 26 0.43 -4.09 15.32
CA ALA A 26 1.39 -3.07 15.73
C ALA A 26 1.16 -2.62 17.18
N LYS A 27 -0.10 -2.45 17.56
CA LYS A 27 -0.45 -2.07 18.95
C LYS A 27 -0.03 -3.14 19.94
N SER A 28 -0.18 -4.41 19.57
CA SER A 28 0.13 -5.55 20.45
C SER A 28 1.63 -5.84 20.56
N THR A 29 2.40 -5.49 19.54
CA THR A 29 3.83 -5.81 19.42
C THR A 29 4.75 -4.61 19.59
N ALA A 30 4.20 -3.40 19.65
CA ALA A 30 4.94 -2.14 19.56
C ALA A 30 5.76 -2.00 18.27
N ALA A 31 5.39 -2.70 17.20
CA ALA A 31 6.04 -2.60 15.91
C ALA A 31 5.78 -1.24 15.26
N GLN A 32 6.77 -0.74 14.51
CA GLN A 32 6.57 0.42 13.63
C GLN A 32 5.74 -0.01 12.43
N ILE A 33 4.79 0.83 12.04
CA ILE A 33 3.91 0.55 10.91
C ILE A 33 3.97 1.68 9.87
N THR A 34 4.08 1.28 8.62
CA THR A 34 4.10 2.19 7.47
C THR A 34 3.00 1.81 6.49
N ALA A 35 2.17 2.77 6.13
CA ALA A 35 1.24 2.63 5.01
C ALA A 35 1.91 3.17 3.74
N MET A 36 1.88 2.39 2.68
CA MET A 36 2.52 2.73 1.40
C MET A 36 1.48 2.73 0.28
N HIS A 37 1.39 3.85 -0.42
CA HIS A 37 0.61 3.95 -1.65
C HIS A 37 1.55 4.02 -2.84
N VAL A 38 1.35 3.16 -3.83
CA VAL A 38 2.11 3.15 -5.07
C VAL A 38 1.26 3.72 -6.18
N VAL A 39 1.74 4.81 -6.79
CA VAL A 39 1.14 5.39 -7.99
C VAL A 39 1.71 4.66 -9.19
N GLU A 40 0.88 3.87 -9.86
CA GLU A 40 1.25 3.27 -11.13
C GLU A 40 1.15 4.33 -12.22
N ARG A 41 2.27 4.61 -12.89
CA ARG A 41 2.23 5.53 -14.01
C ARG A 41 1.39 4.94 -15.13
N PRO A 42 0.45 5.71 -15.69
CA PRO A 42 -0.19 5.28 -16.92
C PRO A 42 0.90 5.08 -17.97
N PRO A 43 0.72 4.14 -18.90
CA PRO A 43 1.65 4.01 -20.02
C PRO A 43 1.85 5.41 -20.63
N THR A 44 3.09 5.75 -20.91
CA THR A 44 3.49 7.06 -21.46
C THR A 44 2.95 7.26 -22.88
N VAL A 45 1.67 7.09 -23.06
CA VAL A 45 0.99 7.27 -24.32
C VAL A 45 0.70 8.75 -24.45
N TYR A 46 1.59 9.45 -25.15
CA TYR A 46 1.31 10.71 -25.84
C TYR A 46 0.50 11.75 -25.05
N VAL A 47 1.09 12.26 -23.97
CA VAL A 47 0.58 13.50 -23.42
C VAL A 47 1.15 14.63 -24.27
N GLU A 48 0.39 15.06 -25.24
CA GLU A 48 0.79 16.10 -26.23
C GLU A 48 1.08 17.46 -25.59
N SER A 49 0.72 17.65 -24.30
CA SER A 49 0.94 18.92 -23.64
C SER A 49 1.47 18.71 -22.22
N GLN A 50 2.47 19.50 -21.87
CA GLN A 50 3.05 19.55 -20.52
C GLN A 50 1.99 19.90 -19.46
N LYS A 51 1.01 20.73 -19.83
CA LYS A 51 -0.08 21.13 -18.94
C LYS A 51 -0.96 19.94 -18.56
N LEU A 52 -1.33 19.10 -19.54
CA LEU A 52 -2.14 17.89 -19.29
C LEU A 52 -1.38 16.89 -18.40
N LEU A 53 -0.10 16.75 -18.62
CA LEU A 53 0.74 15.88 -17.77
C LEU A 53 0.78 16.40 -16.33
N ASN A 54 0.97 17.72 -16.14
CA ASN A 54 1.00 18.32 -14.81
C ASN A 54 -0.33 18.21 -14.10
N ASP A 55 -1.46 18.38 -14.82
CA ASP A 55 -2.81 18.22 -14.27
C ASP A 55 -3.05 16.77 -13.82
N LEU A 56 -2.62 15.82 -14.63
CA LEU A 56 -2.74 14.39 -14.32
C LEU A 56 -1.94 14.02 -13.08
N LEU A 57 -0.67 14.45 -13.00
CA LEU A 57 0.19 14.21 -11.84
C LEU A 57 -0.36 14.88 -10.57
N SER A 58 -0.93 16.08 -10.70
CA SER A 58 -1.58 16.75 -9.60
C SER A 58 -2.79 15.96 -9.08
N ASN A 59 -3.60 15.40 -9.96
CA ASN A 59 -4.73 14.56 -9.59
C ASN A 59 -4.30 13.29 -8.86
N TYR A 60 -3.26 12.62 -9.33
CA TYR A 60 -2.70 11.44 -8.65
C TYR A 60 -2.20 11.78 -7.25
N ARG A 61 -1.54 12.91 -7.08
CA ARG A 61 -1.07 13.36 -5.76
C ARG A 61 -2.24 13.62 -4.80
N LYS A 62 -3.33 14.23 -5.29
CA LYS A 62 -4.54 14.46 -4.49
C LYS A 62 -5.20 13.14 -4.08
N GLU A 63 -5.30 12.19 -4.98
CA GLU A 63 -5.83 10.86 -4.68
C GLU A 63 -4.98 10.13 -3.63
N SER A 64 -3.67 10.13 -3.81
CA SER A 64 -2.74 9.54 -2.87
C SER A 64 -2.86 10.17 -1.48
N ALA A 65 -2.95 11.49 -1.42
CA ALA A 65 -3.12 12.21 -0.15
C ALA A 65 -4.41 11.81 0.56
N LYS A 66 -5.53 11.69 -0.17
CA LYS A 66 -6.81 11.23 0.42
C LYS A 66 -6.72 9.83 1.00
N ILE A 67 -6.11 8.92 0.27
CA ILE A 67 -5.93 7.52 0.71
C ILE A 67 -5.11 7.48 2.00
N LEU A 68 -3.96 8.17 2.02
CA LEU A 68 -3.07 8.18 3.16
C LEU A 68 -3.62 8.96 4.35
N ASP A 69 -4.37 10.03 4.13
CA ASP A 69 -5.04 10.76 5.20
C ASP A 69 -6.08 9.88 5.91
N ARG A 70 -6.82 9.07 5.16
CA ARG A 70 -7.74 8.09 5.75
C ARG A 70 -6.99 7.05 6.58
N CYS A 71 -5.84 6.59 6.12
CA CYS A 71 -4.99 5.67 6.88
C CYS A 71 -4.51 6.30 8.19
N LYS A 72 -4.10 7.57 8.15
CA LYS A 72 -3.68 8.32 9.33
C LYS A 72 -4.82 8.47 10.36
N GLU A 73 -6.04 8.72 9.90
CA GLU A 73 -7.21 8.77 10.78
C GLU A 73 -7.47 7.44 11.47
N MET A 74 -7.39 6.33 10.74
CA MET A 74 -7.55 4.99 11.29
C MET A 74 -6.50 4.70 12.36
N ALA A 75 -5.25 5.03 12.10
CA ALA A 75 -4.14 4.86 13.03
C ALA A 75 -4.33 5.71 14.29
N LYS A 76 -4.75 6.95 14.13
CA LYS A 76 -5.02 7.86 15.25
C LYS A 76 -6.12 7.32 16.17
N LYS A 77 -7.21 6.81 15.59
CA LYS A 77 -8.30 6.17 16.35
C LYS A 77 -7.82 4.93 17.11
N SER A 78 -6.87 4.20 16.56
CA SER A 78 -6.28 3.01 17.19
C SER A 78 -5.20 3.34 18.23
N GLY A 79 -4.75 4.60 18.30
CA GLY A 79 -3.67 5.01 19.17
C GLY A 79 -2.29 4.53 18.74
N VAL A 80 -2.10 4.30 17.44
CA VAL A 80 -0.85 3.81 16.84
C VAL A 80 -0.25 4.89 15.96
N ALA A 81 1.05 5.15 16.12
CA ALA A 81 1.77 6.05 15.22
C ALA A 81 1.97 5.38 13.85
N LEU A 82 1.60 6.09 12.80
CA LEU A 82 1.69 5.58 11.43
C LEU A 82 2.62 6.47 10.59
N GLU A 83 3.58 5.84 9.92
CA GLU A 83 4.34 6.48 8.85
C GLU A 83 3.64 6.24 7.51
N THR A 84 3.78 7.17 6.59
CA THR A 84 3.20 7.07 5.25
C THR A 84 4.25 7.30 4.18
N VAL A 85 4.16 6.53 3.09
CA VAL A 85 5.08 6.60 1.96
C VAL A 85 4.28 6.57 0.67
N ILE A 86 4.66 7.43 -0.27
CA ILE A 86 4.19 7.39 -1.65
C ILE A 86 5.34 6.97 -2.54
N ALA A 87 5.11 5.97 -3.38
CA ALA A 87 6.07 5.54 -4.39
C ALA A 87 5.42 5.57 -5.78
N GLU A 88 6.25 5.62 -6.81
CA GLU A 88 5.81 5.55 -8.20
C GLU A 88 6.44 4.35 -8.88
N GLY A 89 5.68 3.69 -9.74
CA GLY A 89 6.16 2.56 -10.54
C GLY A 89 5.27 1.34 -10.45
N ASP A 90 5.86 0.16 -10.67
CA ASP A 90 5.16 -1.10 -10.51
C ASP A 90 4.89 -1.37 -9.02
N ALA A 91 3.63 -1.65 -8.70
CA ALA A 91 3.22 -1.78 -7.30
C ALA A 91 3.96 -2.91 -6.59
N ALA A 92 3.96 -4.11 -7.15
CA ALA A 92 4.57 -5.27 -6.50
C ALA A 92 6.08 -5.11 -6.32
N ALA A 93 6.78 -4.63 -7.35
CA ALA A 93 8.22 -4.40 -7.28
C ALA A 93 8.57 -3.30 -6.27
N SER A 94 7.79 -2.21 -6.24
CA SER A 94 7.98 -1.11 -5.28
C SER A 94 7.79 -1.56 -3.84
N ILE A 95 6.75 -2.35 -3.58
CA ILE A 95 6.45 -2.89 -2.25
C ILE A 95 7.56 -3.85 -1.79
N ALA A 96 7.94 -4.82 -2.63
CA ALA A 96 8.98 -5.78 -2.31
C ALA A 96 10.35 -5.10 -2.08
N GLY A 97 10.70 -4.15 -2.94
CA GLY A 97 11.94 -3.38 -2.81
C GLY A 97 11.98 -2.53 -1.53
N TYR A 98 10.90 -1.85 -1.22
CA TYR A 98 10.82 -1.07 0.02
C TYR A 98 10.94 -1.96 1.26
N ALA A 99 10.27 -3.10 1.24
CA ALA A 99 10.32 -4.05 2.36
C ALA A 99 11.73 -4.58 2.59
N GLU A 100 12.45 -4.92 1.52
CA GLU A 100 13.82 -5.41 1.60
C GLU A 100 14.79 -4.34 2.11
N GLN A 101 14.76 -3.15 1.50
CA GLN A 101 15.65 -2.04 1.87
C GLN A 101 15.38 -1.49 3.27
N GLY A 102 14.12 -1.49 3.68
CA GLY A 102 13.68 -0.97 4.99
C GLY A 102 13.79 -1.98 6.13
N GLY A 103 14.17 -3.22 5.86
CA GLY A 103 14.21 -4.27 6.88
C GLY A 103 12.83 -4.58 7.46
N VAL A 104 11.82 -4.60 6.61
CA VAL A 104 10.44 -4.92 7.01
C VAL A 104 10.34 -6.42 7.37
N ASP A 105 9.69 -6.71 8.48
CA ASP A 105 9.50 -8.09 8.96
C ASP A 105 8.20 -8.72 8.45
N LEU A 106 7.19 -7.88 8.22
CA LEU A 106 5.86 -8.33 7.79
C LEU A 106 5.25 -7.33 6.82
N VAL A 107 4.81 -7.83 5.67
CA VAL A 107 3.94 -7.08 4.76
C VAL A 107 2.51 -7.57 4.94
N VAL A 108 1.56 -6.67 5.15
CA VAL A 108 0.13 -7.00 5.28
C VAL A 108 -0.60 -6.42 4.08
N VAL A 109 -1.14 -7.28 3.22
CA VAL A 109 -1.82 -6.89 1.99
C VAL A 109 -3.28 -7.33 2.00
N GLY A 110 -4.15 -6.55 1.38
CA GLY A 110 -5.49 -7.02 1.06
C GLY A 110 -5.43 -8.08 -0.05
N SER A 111 -6.33 -9.04 0.01
CA SER A 111 -6.41 -10.10 -1.02
C SER A 111 -6.81 -9.57 -2.39
N ARG A 112 -7.48 -8.42 -2.45
CA ARG A 112 -7.93 -7.75 -3.67
C ARG A 112 -7.70 -6.26 -3.57
N GLY A 113 -7.44 -5.62 -4.72
CA GLY A 113 -7.41 -4.17 -4.85
C GLY A 113 -8.69 -3.63 -5.52
N LEU A 114 -8.55 -2.51 -6.22
CA LEU A 114 -9.65 -1.85 -6.96
C LEU A 114 -10.05 -2.58 -8.26
N GLY A 115 -9.39 -3.70 -8.59
CA GLY A 115 -9.67 -4.47 -9.79
C GLY A 115 -11.06 -5.10 -9.81
N LYS A 116 -11.64 -5.23 -11.02
CA LYS A 116 -13.03 -5.65 -11.24
C LYS A 116 -13.26 -7.16 -11.18
N PHE A 117 -12.23 -7.96 -10.95
CA PHE A 117 -12.35 -9.42 -10.97
C PHE A 117 -12.75 -9.96 -9.61
N LYS A 118 -14.07 -10.02 -9.35
CA LYS A 118 -14.62 -10.53 -8.10
C LYS A 118 -14.44 -12.06 -7.92
N GLU A 119 -14.11 -12.77 -9.00
CA GLU A 119 -14.02 -14.23 -9.00
C GLU A 119 -12.64 -14.79 -8.68
N MET A 120 -11.60 -13.95 -8.69
CA MET A 120 -10.25 -14.36 -8.33
C MET A 120 -10.04 -14.30 -6.81
N MET A 121 -9.53 -15.37 -6.23
CA MET A 121 -9.27 -15.47 -4.79
C MET A 121 -8.18 -14.48 -4.33
N MET A 122 -7.28 -14.07 -5.22
CA MET A 122 -6.24 -13.07 -4.95
C MET A 122 -6.08 -12.11 -6.12
N GLY A 123 -5.82 -10.84 -5.82
CA GLY A 123 -5.46 -9.85 -6.82
C GLY A 123 -4.05 -10.06 -7.38
N SER A 124 -3.77 -9.47 -8.54
CA SER A 124 -2.46 -9.61 -9.20
C SER A 124 -1.32 -9.02 -8.36
N THR A 125 -1.54 -7.88 -7.73
CA THR A 125 -0.51 -7.23 -6.89
C THR A 125 -0.21 -8.04 -5.64
N SER A 126 -1.23 -8.49 -4.91
CA SER A 126 -1.03 -9.30 -3.70
C SER A 126 -0.35 -10.62 -4.00
N SER A 127 -0.70 -11.26 -5.12
CA SER A 127 -0.03 -12.49 -5.56
C SER A 127 1.45 -12.27 -5.89
N LYS A 128 1.76 -11.20 -6.62
CA LYS A 128 3.16 -10.86 -6.95
C LYS A 128 3.97 -10.48 -5.71
N VAL A 129 3.38 -9.73 -4.78
CA VAL A 129 4.05 -9.37 -3.52
C VAL A 129 4.37 -10.63 -2.72
N LEU A 130 3.43 -11.56 -2.64
CA LEU A 130 3.63 -12.84 -1.95
C LEU A 130 4.83 -13.61 -2.51
N HIS A 131 5.03 -13.59 -3.83
CA HIS A 131 6.16 -14.28 -4.48
C HIS A 131 7.47 -13.50 -4.43
N GLN A 132 7.42 -12.17 -4.48
CA GLN A 132 8.62 -11.33 -4.59
C GLN A 132 9.18 -10.88 -3.26
N ALA A 133 8.36 -10.72 -2.24
CA ALA A 133 8.82 -10.28 -0.92
C ALA A 133 9.71 -11.35 -0.27
N LYS A 134 10.80 -10.90 0.35
CA LYS A 134 11.72 -11.77 1.08
C LYS A 134 11.33 -11.95 2.56
N CYS A 135 10.40 -11.15 3.04
CA CYS A 135 9.85 -11.26 4.39
C CYS A 135 8.51 -11.99 4.40
N SER A 136 7.96 -12.18 5.58
CA SER A 136 6.62 -12.73 5.75
C SER A 136 5.56 -11.82 5.14
N VAL A 137 4.53 -12.42 4.55
CA VAL A 137 3.40 -11.70 3.96
C VAL A 137 2.10 -12.27 4.52
N MET A 138 1.27 -11.39 5.06
CA MET A 138 -0.07 -11.71 5.52
C MET A 138 -1.08 -11.17 4.52
N VAL A 139 -1.97 -12.03 4.07
CA VAL A 139 -3.03 -11.66 3.12
C VAL A 139 -4.35 -11.59 3.87
N VAL A 140 -5.02 -10.45 3.80
CA VAL A 140 -6.30 -10.19 4.46
C VAL A 140 -7.43 -10.24 3.43
N LYS A 141 -8.38 -11.12 3.67
CA LYS A 141 -9.58 -11.28 2.82
C LYS A 141 -10.65 -10.24 3.10
#